data_0d94550c586911439774024854e0b306
#
_entry.id   0d94550c586911439774024854e0b306
#
_cell.length_a   1.000
_cell.length_b   1.000
_cell.length_c   1.000
_cell.angle_alpha   90.00
_cell.angle_beta   90.00
_cell.angle_gamma   90.00
#
_symmetry.space_group_name_H-M   'P 1'
#
loop_
_entity.id
_entity.type
_entity.pdbx_description
1 polymer ?
#
loop_
_entity_poly.entity_id
_entity_poly.type
_entity_poly.pdbx_seq_one_letter_code
_entity_poly.pdbx_strand_id
1 'polypeptide(L)'
;MIVGSIGYDDISTPEAEGSDLLGGAATYAGLSAAFHSLDDNQKSPKIGIVSAVGQDFSTSDQLKLESSGLNLAGVVMRNGDTFRWSGKYQGSMENAQTISTDVNVLENFNPEVPESWRTPQVLFCANTHPATQVSVLDQCPSAVITALDSFMLWI
;
A
#
# COMPACT_ATOMS: atom_id res chain seq x y z
N MET A 1 8.73 -1.99 -7.94
CA MET A 1 7.61 -1.06 -7.75
C MET A 1 6.43 -1.81 -7.19
N ILE A 2 5.69 -1.19 -6.27
CA ILE A 2 4.50 -1.74 -5.61
C ILE A 2 3.36 -0.77 -5.81
N VAL A 3 2.19 -1.25 -6.23
CA VAL A 3 0.94 -0.49 -6.26
C VAL A 3 -0.05 -1.10 -5.27
N GLY A 4 -0.75 -0.27 -4.50
CA GLY A 4 -1.71 -0.75 -3.50
C GLY A 4 -2.17 0.36 -2.56
N SER A 5 -2.95 -0.01 -1.55
CA SER A 5 -3.42 0.95 -0.55
C SER A 5 -2.33 1.39 0.43
N ILE A 6 -2.33 2.67 0.76
CA ILE A 6 -1.80 3.22 2.00
C ILE A 6 -3.02 3.67 2.80
N GLY A 7 -3.09 3.36 4.07
CA GLY A 7 -4.26 3.66 4.87
C GLY A 7 -4.02 3.70 6.36
N TYR A 8 -5.09 3.90 7.10
CA TYR A 8 -5.13 3.81 8.54
C TYR A 8 -6.05 2.69 8.98
N ASP A 9 -5.58 1.88 9.90
CA ASP A 9 -6.32 0.75 10.46
C ASP A 9 -6.73 1.04 11.91
N ASP A 10 -8.01 0.80 12.21
CA ASP A 10 -8.53 0.75 13.58
C ASP A 10 -8.72 -0.71 13.97
N ILE A 11 -7.95 -1.20 14.93
CA ILE A 11 -7.88 -2.61 15.26
C ILE A 11 -8.30 -2.82 16.72
N SER A 12 -9.28 -3.72 16.91
CA SER A 12 -9.68 -4.20 18.24
C SER A 12 -9.31 -5.69 18.36
N THR A 13 -8.62 -6.02 19.45
CA THR A 13 -8.25 -7.39 19.82
C THR A 13 -8.77 -7.68 21.23
N PRO A 14 -8.76 -8.94 21.71
CA PRO A 14 -9.11 -9.25 23.10
C PRO A 14 -8.24 -8.56 24.16
N GLU A 15 -7.03 -8.15 23.79
CA GLU A 15 -6.03 -7.61 24.72
C GLU A 15 -5.76 -6.11 24.53
N ALA A 16 -6.04 -5.54 23.37
CA ALA A 16 -5.69 -4.15 23.05
C ALA A 16 -6.58 -3.57 21.95
N GLU A 17 -6.66 -2.25 21.95
CA GLU A 17 -7.25 -1.47 20.85
C GLU A 17 -6.23 -0.46 20.32
N GLY A 18 -6.23 -0.24 19.02
CA GLY A 18 -5.38 0.74 18.36
C GLY A 18 -6.16 1.45 17.28
N SER A 19 -5.99 2.77 17.18
CA SER A 19 -6.60 3.60 16.16
C SER A 19 -5.55 4.36 15.37
N ASP A 20 -5.88 4.73 14.14
CA ASP A 20 -5.00 5.44 13.22
C ASP A 20 -3.63 4.75 13.03
N LEU A 21 -3.64 3.41 13.04
CA LEU A 21 -2.43 2.64 12.79
C LEU A 21 -2.07 2.69 11.31
N LEU A 22 -0.84 3.10 10.98
CA LEU A 22 -0.38 3.10 9.60
C LEU A 22 -0.45 1.68 9.01
N GLY A 23 -1.26 1.52 7.98
CA GLY A 23 -1.59 0.26 7.36
C GLY A 23 -1.71 0.36 5.84
N GLY A 24 -2.37 -0.62 5.25
CA GLY A 24 -2.57 -0.74 3.82
C GLY A 24 -1.59 -1.69 3.14
N ALA A 25 -2.05 -2.30 2.04
CA ALA A 25 -1.31 -3.37 1.36
C ALA A 25 0.03 -2.91 0.79
N ALA A 26 0.12 -1.69 0.23
CA ALA A 26 1.38 -1.14 -0.26
C ALA A 26 2.34 -0.80 0.88
N THR A 27 1.83 -0.36 2.03
CA THR A 27 2.63 -0.11 3.23
C THR A 27 3.35 -1.38 3.68
N TYR A 28 2.58 -2.45 3.94
CA TYR A 28 3.17 -3.71 4.43
C TYR A 28 4.09 -4.37 3.41
N ALA A 29 3.68 -4.43 2.14
CA ALA A 29 4.51 -5.00 1.09
C ALA A 29 5.80 -4.19 0.88
N GLY A 30 5.71 -2.85 0.94
CA GLY A 30 6.84 -1.96 0.81
C GLY A 30 7.85 -2.11 1.95
N LEU A 31 7.39 -2.08 3.19
CA LEU A 31 8.23 -2.26 4.37
C LEU A 31 8.89 -3.65 4.41
N SER A 32 8.12 -4.70 4.07
CA SER A 32 8.67 -6.06 3.96
C SER A 32 9.74 -6.15 2.87
N ALA A 33 9.47 -5.60 1.69
CA ALA A 33 10.44 -5.59 0.60
C ALA A 33 11.69 -4.78 0.97
N ALA A 34 11.56 -3.64 1.64
CA ALA A 34 12.69 -2.84 2.12
C ALA A 34 13.55 -3.64 3.12
N PHE A 35 12.90 -4.27 4.10
CA PHE A 35 13.59 -5.06 5.12
C PHE A 35 14.38 -6.24 4.52
N HIS A 36 13.81 -6.96 3.55
CA HIS A 36 14.44 -8.13 2.93
C HIS A 36 15.39 -7.79 1.78
N SER A 37 15.48 -6.54 1.38
CA SER A 37 16.29 -6.11 0.23
C SER A 37 17.59 -5.42 0.62
N LEU A 38 17.93 -5.38 1.91
CA LEU A 38 19.21 -4.88 2.38
C LEU A 38 20.32 -5.85 1.92
N ASP A 39 21.22 -5.36 1.08
CA ASP A 39 22.44 -6.10 0.76
C ASP A 39 23.50 -5.93 1.87
N ASP A 40 24.58 -6.74 1.83
CA ASP A 40 25.69 -6.67 2.79
C ASP A 40 26.38 -5.29 2.82
N ASN A 41 26.14 -4.46 1.80
CA ASN A 41 26.67 -3.09 1.68
C ASN A 41 25.66 -2.04 2.12
N GLN A 42 24.51 -2.41 2.68
CA GLN A 42 23.41 -1.53 3.08
C GLN A 42 22.81 -0.67 1.93
N LYS A 43 22.99 -1.12 0.69
CA LYS A 43 22.32 -0.51 -0.44
C LYS A 43 20.92 -1.10 -0.58
N SER A 44 19.93 -0.36 -0.10
CA SER A 44 18.53 -0.70 -0.35
C SER A 44 18.21 -0.52 -1.84
N PRO A 45 17.53 -1.49 -2.47
CA PRO A 45 16.94 -1.26 -3.77
C PRO A 45 15.94 -0.10 -3.64
N LYS A 46 15.76 0.64 -4.74
CA LYS A 46 14.76 1.70 -4.78
C LYS A 46 13.38 1.07 -4.90
N ILE A 47 12.65 1.02 -3.81
CA ILE A 47 11.28 0.50 -3.77
C ILE A 47 10.32 1.67 -3.96
N GLY A 48 9.77 1.79 -5.16
CA GLY A 48 8.77 2.82 -5.47
C GLY A 48 7.37 2.35 -5.08
N ILE A 49 6.60 3.22 -4.44
CA ILE A 49 5.19 3.02 -4.08
C ILE A 49 4.31 3.89 -4.97
N VAL A 50 3.27 3.27 -5.54
CA VAL A 50 2.21 3.94 -6.28
C VAL A 50 0.91 3.78 -5.50
N SER A 51 0.37 4.90 -5.03
CA SER A 51 -0.84 4.95 -4.20
C SER A 51 -1.44 6.35 -4.19
N ALA A 52 -2.54 6.52 -3.46
CA ALA A 52 -3.09 7.82 -3.11
C ALA A 52 -3.33 7.90 -1.60
N VAL A 53 -3.13 9.11 -1.05
CA VAL A 53 -3.43 9.45 0.35
C VAL A 53 -4.28 10.70 0.41
N GLY A 54 -5.02 10.87 1.48
CA GLY A 54 -5.83 12.05 1.75
C GLY A 54 -5.06 13.18 2.42
N GLN A 55 -5.75 14.29 2.67
CA GLN A 55 -5.19 15.47 3.34
C GLN A 55 -4.91 15.22 4.84
N ASP A 56 -5.50 14.16 5.39
CA ASP A 56 -5.30 13.69 6.76
C ASP A 56 -4.04 12.80 6.92
N PHE A 57 -3.34 12.47 5.81
CA PHE A 57 -2.14 11.65 5.88
C PHE A 57 -1.01 12.40 6.60
N SER A 58 -0.55 11.83 7.70
CA SER A 58 0.38 12.53 8.59
C SER A 58 1.79 12.61 8.00
N THR A 59 2.44 13.76 8.19
CA THR A 59 3.85 13.95 7.83
C THR A 59 4.77 12.96 8.58
N SER A 60 4.41 12.58 9.80
CA SER A 60 5.20 11.60 10.57
C SER A 60 5.17 10.21 9.92
N ASP A 61 4.04 9.79 9.37
CA ASP A 61 3.92 8.50 8.70
C ASP A 61 4.58 8.51 7.32
N GLN A 62 4.48 9.63 6.59
CA GLN A 62 5.28 9.82 5.38
C GLN A 62 6.77 9.64 5.67
N LEU A 63 7.30 10.33 6.69
CA LEU A 63 8.72 10.23 7.08
C LEU A 63 9.11 8.82 7.54
N LYS A 64 8.21 8.08 8.20
CA LYS A 64 8.46 6.66 8.55
C LYS A 64 8.66 5.81 7.30
N LEU A 65 7.79 5.95 6.31
CA LEU A 65 7.89 5.20 5.05
C LEU A 65 9.18 5.55 4.30
N GLU A 66 9.48 6.84 4.15
CA GLU A 66 10.69 7.31 3.46
C GLU A 66 11.99 6.86 4.17
N SER A 67 12.03 6.96 5.50
CA SER A 67 13.20 6.51 6.30
C SER A 67 13.40 5.00 6.28
N SER A 68 12.34 4.23 5.97
CA SER A 68 12.41 2.78 5.77
C SER A 68 12.91 2.40 4.37
N GLY A 69 13.30 3.35 3.51
CA GLY A 69 13.84 3.10 2.17
C GLY A 69 12.79 3.10 1.06
N LEU A 70 11.56 3.54 1.32
CA LEU A 70 10.53 3.64 0.30
C LEU A 70 10.61 4.98 -0.45
N ASN A 71 10.42 4.93 -1.76
CA ASN A 71 10.28 6.12 -2.59
C ASN A 71 8.81 6.39 -2.85
N LEU A 72 8.30 7.48 -2.31
CA LEU A 72 6.90 7.88 -2.37
C LEU A 72 6.57 8.82 -3.55
N ALA A 73 7.48 9.00 -4.53
CA ALA A 73 7.24 9.89 -5.67
C ALA A 73 6.04 9.46 -6.56
N GLY A 74 5.56 8.23 -6.42
CA GLY A 74 4.34 7.73 -7.06
C GLY A 74 3.10 7.82 -6.16
N VAL A 75 3.20 8.39 -4.96
CA VAL A 75 2.07 8.61 -4.07
C VAL A 75 1.50 10.01 -4.32
N VAL A 76 0.22 10.08 -4.61
CA VAL A 76 -0.47 11.35 -4.87
C VAL A 76 -1.37 11.71 -3.69
N MET A 77 -1.37 12.99 -3.31
CA MET A 77 -2.32 13.51 -2.34
C MET A 77 -3.60 13.94 -3.07
N ARG A 78 -4.74 13.44 -2.62
CA ARG A 78 -6.06 13.77 -3.16
C ARG A 78 -6.93 14.49 -2.12
N ASN A 79 -7.92 15.21 -2.59
CA ASN A 79 -8.92 15.82 -1.70
C ASN A 79 -9.78 14.72 -1.07
N GLY A 80 -9.92 14.77 0.23
CA GLY A 80 -10.64 13.78 1.05
C GLY A 80 -9.72 13.08 2.03
N ASP A 81 -10.25 12.06 2.68
CA ASP A 81 -9.54 11.31 3.70
C ASP A 81 -8.77 10.11 3.10
N THR A 82 -7.70 9.71 3.75
CA THR A 82 -6.95 8.51 3.46
C THR A 82 -7.83 7.27 3.65
N PHE A 83 -7.58 6.19 2.91
CA PHE A 83 -8.25 4.90 3.09
C PHE A 83 -8.23 4.48 4.56
N ARG A 84 -9.38 3.96 5.05
CA ARG A 84 -9.51 3.46 6.42
C ARG A 84 -10.14 2.08 6.44
N TRP A 85 -9.62 1.25 7.31
CA TRP A 85 -10.19 -0.05 7.61
C TRP A 85 -10.32 -0.22 9.12
N SER A 86 -11.47 -0.74 9.56
CA SER A 86 -11.70 -1.08 10.96
C SER A 86 -12.02 -2.56 11.06
N GLY A 87 -11.33 -3.24 11.96
CA GLY A 87 -11.50 -4.66 12.15
C GLY A 87 -11.37 -5.12 13.60
N LYS A 88 -12.05 -6.22 13.89
CA LYS A 88 -12.03 -6.87 15.20
C LYS A 88 -11.52 -8.29 15.08
N TYR A 89 -10.50 -8.61 15.86
CA TYR A 89 -9.99 -9.97 16.02
C TYR A 89 -10.56 -10.60 17.28
N GLN A 90 -10.88 -11.89 17.22
CA GLN A 90 -11.44 -12.65 18.34
C GLN A 90 -10.77 -14.03 18.45
N GLY A 91 -10.79 -14.61 19.64
CA GLY A 91 -10.28 -15.97 19.88
C GLY A 91 -8.83 -16.15 19.48
N SER A 92 -8.56 -17.05 18.51
CA SER A 92 -7.22 -17.36 18.01
C SER A 92 -6.57 -16.25 17.17
N MET A 93 -7.30 -15.17 16.89
CA MET A 93 -6.86 -14.04 16.05
C MET A 93 -6.54 -14.40 14.58
N GLU A 94 -6.95 -15.59 14.11
CA GLU A 94 -6.70 -16.01 12.73
C GLU A 94 -7.52 -15.24 11.69
N ASN A 95 -8.70 -14.77 12.11
CA ASN A 95 -9.60 -14.05 11.21
C ASN A 95 -10.06 -12.74 11.85
N ALA A 96 -9.99 -11.68 11.06
CA ALA A 96 -10.57 -10.40 11.41
C ALA A 96 -12.04 -10.35 10.95
N GLN A 97 -12.91 -9.85 11.81
CA GLN A 97 -14.22 -9.38 11.41
C GLN A 97 -14.08 -7.92 10.96
N THR A 98 -14.27 -7.64 9.67
CA THR A 98 -14.35 -6.26 9.19
C THR A 98 -15.57 -5.57 9.76
N ILE A 99 -15.36 -4.40 10.36
CA ILE A 99 -16.40 -3.52 10.90
C ILE A 99 -16.77 -2.47 9.85
N SER A 100 -15.76 -1.79 9.28
CA SER A 100 -15.94 -0.84 8.19
C SER A 100 -14.74 -0.84 7.23
N THR A 101 -15.00 -0.38 6.01
CA THR A 101 -13.99 -0.09 5.00
C THR A 101 -14.39 1.19 4.28
N ASP A 102 -13.63 2.24 4.52
CA ASP A 102 -13.85 3.54 3.92
C ASP A 102 -12.80 3.75 2.83
N VAL A 103 -13.20 3.54 1.58
CA VAL A 103 -12.29 3.56 0.42
C VAL A 103 -11.71 4.96 0.17
N ASN A 104 -12.51 6.01 0.43
CA ASN A 104 -12.10 7.42 0.42
C ASN A 104 -11.33 7.80 -0.86
N VAL A 105 -10.12 8.36 -0.73
CA VAL A 105 -9.31 8.81 -1.88
C VAL A 105 -8.90 7.70 -2.84
N LEU A 106 -9.03 6.44 -2.48
CA LEU A 106 -8.78 5.31 -3.39
C LEU A 106 -9.99 4.98 -4.28
N GLU A 107 -11.16 5.58 -4.00
CA GLU A 107 -12.32 5.43 -4.87
C GLU A 107 -12.03 6.03 -6.25
N ASN A 108 -12.25 5.24 -7.30
CA ASN A 108 -11.93 5.62 -8.68
C ASN A 108 -10.49 6.13 -8.86
N PHE A 109 -9.56 5.60 -8.08
CA PHE A 109 -8.14 5.94 -8.21
C PHE A 109 -7.57 5.29 -9.47
N ASN A 110 -7.17 6.13 -10.41
CA ASN A 110 -6.45 5.72 -11.61
C ASN A 110 -5.03 6.29 -11.54
N PRO A 111 -4.03 5.51 -11.14
CA PRO A 111 -2.68 6.00 -10.92
C PRO A 111 -1.98 6.36 -12.23
N GLU A 112 -1.18 7.41 -12.18
CA GLU A 112 -0.17 7.71 -13.19
C GLU A 112 1.20 7.25 -12.67
N VAL A 113 1.74 6.20 -13.29
CA VAL A 113 3.06 5.68 -12.94
C VAL A 113 4.12 6.68 -13.41
N PRO A 114 5.04 7.13 -12.54
CA PRO A 114 6.16 7.98 -12.96
C PRO A 114 6.89 7.38 -14.16
N GLU A 115 7.17 8.16 -15.18
CA GLU A 115 7.73 7.67 -16.45
C GLU A 115 9.02 6.84 -16.24
N SER A 116 9.89 7.30 -15.36
CA SER A 116 11.13 6.59 -15.02
C SER A 116 10.94 5.25 -14.31
N TRP A 117 9.69 4.92 -13.91
CA TRP A 117 9.34 3.68 -13.21
C TRP A 117 8.59 2.67 -14.08
N ARG A 118 8.26 3.02 -15.34
CA ARG A 118 7.44 2.18 -16.23
C ARG A 118 8.15 0.93 -16.76
N THR A 119 9.43 0.76 -16.45
CA THR A 119 10.20 -0.45 -16.76
C THR A 119 10.77 -1.09 -15.48
N PRO A 120 9.90 -1.49 -14.53
CA PRO A 120 10.39 -2.05 -13.28
C PRO A 120 10.94 -3.47 -13.49
N GLN A 121 11.95 -3.86 -12.71
CA GLN A 121 12.35 -5.26 -12.65
C GLN A 121 11.27 -6.13 -12.01
N VAL A 122 10.66 -5.64 -10.94
CA VAL A 122 9.54 -6.28 -10.26
C VAL A 122 8.39 -5.29 -10.13
N LEU A 123 7.21 -5.68 -10.61
CA LEU A 123 5.93 -5.03 -10.37
C LEU A 123 5.08 -5.91 -9.48
N PHE A 124 4.75 -5.43 -8.29
CA PHE A 124 3.80 -6.09 -7.41
C PHE A 124 2.53 -5.24 -7.29
N CYS A 125 1.43 -5.78 -7.83
CA CYS A 125 0.09 -5.23 -7.64
C CYS A 125 -0.49 -5.78 -6.34
N ALA A 126 -0.25 -5.08 -5.24
CA ALA A 126 -0.81 -5.41 -3.94
C ALA A 126 -2.33 -5.16 -3.92
N ASN A 127 -2.99 -5.52 -2.84
CA ASN A 127 -4.45 -5.44 -2.75
C ASN A 127 -4.95 -4.00 -3.01
N THR A 128 -5.68 -3.85 -4.09
CA THR A 128 -6.40 -2.63 -4.52
C THR A 128 -7.44 -3.00 -5.57
N HIS A 129 -8.24 -2.03 -6.01
CA HIS A 129 -9.27 -2.28 -7.01
C HIS A 129 -8.66 -2.86 -8.31
N PRO A 130 -9.25 -3.92 -8.92
CA PRO A 130 -8.72 -4.56 -10.12
C PRO A 130 -8.46 -3.61 -11.30
N ALA A 131 -9.32 -2.61 -11.50
CA ALA A 131 -9.10 -1.61 -12.54
C ALA A 131 -7.81 -0.79 -12.32
N THR A 132 -7.45 -0.51 -11.07
CA THR A 132 -6.19 0.14 -10.69
C THR A 132 -5.00 -0.76 -11.03
N GLN A 133 -5.10 -2.06 -10.72
CA GLN A 133 -4.05 -3.04 -11.06
C GLN A 133 -3.85 -3.13 -12.58
N VAL A 134 -4.93 -3.26 -13.34
CA VAL A 134 -4.88 -3.29 -14.83
C VAL A 134 -4.26 -2.01 -15.38
N SER A 135 -4.68 -0.83 -14.89
CA SER A 135 -4.13 0.44 -15.35
C SER A 135 -2.61 0.55 -15.16
N VAL A 136 -2.08 0.01 -14.05
CA VAL A 136 -0.63 0.00 -13.81
C VAL A 136 0.08 -1.03 -14.69
N LEU A 137 -0.52 -2.21 -14.88
CA LEU A 137 0.02 -3.23 -15.78
C LEU A 137 0.16 -2.71 -17.21
N ASP A 138 -0.84 -2.00 -17.72
CA ASP A 138 -0.84 -1.39 -19.06
C ASP A 138 0.25 -0.32 -19.20
N GLN A 139 0.58 0.38 -18.13
CA GLN A 139 1.66 1.39 -18.12
C GLN A 139 3.06 0.76 -18.00
N CYS A 140 3.16 -0.50 -17.60
CA CYS A 140 4.43 -1.20 -17.33
C CYS A 140 4.57 -2.50 -18.15
N PRO A 141 4.39 -2.48 -19.48
CA PRO A 141 4.37 -3.70 -20.31
C PRO A 141 5.72 -4.42 -20.35
N SER A 142 6.80 -3.77 -19.92
CA SER A 142 8.17 -4.32 -19.91
C SER A 142 8.64 -4.73 -18.51
N ALA A 143 7.74 -4.89 -17.55
CA ALA A 143 8.09 -5.43 -16.24
C ALA A 143 8.66 -6.85 -16.39
N VAL A 144 9.80 -7.15 -15.77
CA VAL A 144 10.44 -8.46 -15.90
C VAL A 144 9.68 -9.52 -15.08
N ILE A 145 9.25 -9.18 -13.88
CA ILE A 145 8.42 -10.02 -13.02
C ILE A 145 7.19 -9.20 -12.62
N THR A 146 6.03 -9.79 -12.83
CA THR A 146 4.76 -9.22 -12.36
C THR A 146 4.09 -10.21 -11.43
N ALA A 147 3.71 -9.74 -10.26
CA ALA A 147 2.91 -10.47 -9.29
C ALA A 147 1.72 -9.62 -8.85
N LEU A 148 0.63 -10.27 -8.51
CA LEU A 148 -0.55 -9.59 -7.99
C LEU A 148 -1.11 -10.33 -6.78
N ASP A 149 -1.75 -9.59 -5.92
CA ASP A 149 -2.58 -10.05 -4.83
C ASP A 149 -4.05 -9.77 -5.17
N SER A 150 -4.91 -10.79 -5.03
CA SER A 150 -6.36 -10.64 -5.16
C SER A 150 -7.02 -11.08 -3.85
N PHE A 151 -7.55 -10.14 -3.12
CA PHE A 151 -8.29 -10.42 -1.90
C PHE A 151 -9.80 -10.43 -2.18
N MET A 152 -10.55 -11.26 -1.43
CA MET A 152 -11.96 -11.60 -1.69
C MET A 152 -12.93 -10.42 -1.91
N LEU A 153 -12.59 -9.23 -1.48
CA LEU A 153 -13.46 -8.05 -1.58
C LEU A 153 -13.60 -7.49 -3.01
N TRP A 154 -12.77 -7.96 -3.95
CA TRP A 154 -12.69 -7.40 -5.29
C TRP A 154 -13.09 -8.38 -6.40
N ILE A 155 -13.45 -9.62 -6.03
CA ILE A 155 -13.81 -10.70 -6.96
C ILE A 155 -15.32 -10.97 -6.86
#